data_ba711a8950b6d96190e7ffa52edd6db5
#
_entry.id   ba711a8950b6d96190e7ffa52edd6db5
#
_cell.length_a   1.000
_cell.length_b   1.000
_cell.length_c   1.000
_cell.angle_alpha   90.00
_cell.angle_beta   90.00
_cell.angle_gamma   90.00
#
_symmetry.space_group_name_H-M   'P 1'
#
loop_
_entity.id
_entity.type
_entity.pdbx_description
1 polymer ?
#
loop_
_entity_poly.entity_id
_entity_poly.type
_entity_poly.pdbx_seq_one_letter_code
_entity_poly.pdbx_strand_id
1 'polypeptide(L)'
;MKDYGLGEANYLSELLKAIIPIGGIVAFIGVMNAYQGVPVPVLILLAVALIGGFLTNSTVFGRYLYAIGGNADAARLSGINNKRNILKVYALLGALTGVAALIFTARVGSAAPDAGVLKELDAIAACVIGGASLMGGRGTVFGACLGALIMASLDNGMSLLNVRDFMQDIIKGSILVAAVGLDMMGRRQS
;
A
#
# COMPACT_ATOMS: atom_id res chain seq x y z
N MET A 1 28.05 -27.28 33.11
CA MET A 1 28.32 -26.46 31.92
C MET A 1 27.31 -26.83 30.87
N LYS A 2 26.33 -26.00 30.63
CA LYS A 2 25.30 -26.25 29.61
C LYS A 2 25.81 -25.72 28.29
N ASP A 3 26.03 -26.62 27.33
CA ASP A 3 26.37 -26.30 25.97
C ASP A 3 25.25 -25.42 25.37
N TYR A 4 25.57 -24.19 25.12
CA TYR A 4 24.78 -23.33 24.25
C TYR A 4 25.04 -23.85 22.81
N GLY A 5 24.15 -24.72 22.35
CA GLY A 5 24.09 -25.12 20.94
C GLY A 5 23.85 -23.89 20.09
N LEU A 6 24.92 -23.23 19.69
CA LEU A 6 24.93 -22.36 18.52
C LEU A 6 24.75 -23.29 17.33
N GLY A 7 23.47 -23.61 17.05
CA GLY A 7 23.13 -24.28 15.80
C GLY A 7 23.79 -23.49 14.68
N GLU A 8 24.55 -24.18 13.85
CA GLU A 8 25.14 -23.63 12.64
C GLU A 8 24.02 -22.87 11.92
N ALA A 9 24.09 -21.55 12.01
CA ALA A 9 23.21 -20.69 11.27
C ALA A 9 23.36 -21.17 9.82
N ASN A 10 22.28 -21.69 9.26
CA ASN A 10 22.25 -22.17 7.89
C ASN A 10 22.41 -20.93 7.00
N TYR A 11 23.68 -20.44 6.90
CA TYR A 11 24.03 -19.28 6.07
C TYR A 11 23.51 -19.44 4.64
N LEU A 12 23.39 -20.71 4.18
CA LEU A 12 22.79 -21.04 2.90
C LEU A 12 21.27 -20.68 2.87
N SER A 13 20.52 -20.95 3.93
CA SER A 13 19.09 -20.65 3.95
C SER A 13 18.82 -19.14 4.07
N GLU A 14 19.66 -18.43 4.80
CA GLU A 14 19.58 -16.97 4.89
C GLU A 14 20.03 -16.30 3.59
N LEU A 15 21.10 -16.82 2.95
CA LEU A 15 21.54 -16.40 1.62
C LEU A 15 20.47 -16.68 0.56
N LEU A 16 19.84 -17.85 0.56
CA LEU A 16 18.76 -18.18 -0.37
C LEU A 16 17.54 -17.27 -0.20
N LYS A 17 17.16 -16.97 1.04
CA LYS A 17 16.07 -16.02 1.33
C LYS A 17 16.37 -14.59 0.85
N ALA A 18 17.63 -14.20 0.80
CA ALA A 18 18.06 -12.91 0.26
C ALA A 18 18.22 -12.93 -1.26
N ILE A 19 18.79 -14.01 -1.81
CA ILE A 19 19.10 -14.16 -3.25
C ILE A 19 17.82 -14.25 -4.09
N ILE A 20 16.79 -14.95 -3.63
CA ILE A 20 15.53 -15.10 -4.36
C ILE A 20 14.85 -13.75 -4.66
N PRO A 21 14.59 -12.86 -3.66
CA PRO A 21 14.00 -11.57 -3.95
C PRO A 21 14.93 -10.65 -4.75
N ILE A 22 16.25 -10.69 -4.48
CA ILE A 22 17.24 -9.90 -5.24
C ILE A 22 17.28 -10.39 -6.69
N GLY A 23 17.34 -11.69 -6.91
CA GLY A 23 17.32 -12.28 -8.25
C GLY A 23 16.04 -11.97 -9.01
N GLY A 24 14.89 -11.99 -8.34
CA GLY A 24 13.60 -11.58 -8.90
C GLY A 24 13.58 -10.10 -9.32
N ILE A 25 14.12 -9.21 -8.50
CA ILE A 25 14.25 -7.78 -8.81
C ILE A 25 15.19 -7.55 -10.00
N VAL A 26 16.35 -8.19 -10.00
CA VAL A 26 17.33 -8.07 -11.09
C VAL A 26 16.76 -8.62 -12.41
N ALA A 27 16.10 -9.78 -12.38
CA ALA A 27 15.44 -10.35 -13.55
C ALA A 27 14.32 -9.43 -14.06
N PHE A 28 13.49 -8.88 -13.16
CA PHE A 28 12.46 -7.91 -13.51
C PHE A 28 13.03 -6.64 -14.15
N ILE A 29 14.10 -6.08 -13.58
CA ILE A 29 14.81 -4.92 -14.14
C ILE A 29 15.42 -5.27 -15.49
N GLY A 30 15.99 -6.47 -15.64
CA GLY A 30 16.59 -6.96 -16.90
C GLY A 30 15.56 -7.08 -18.02
N VAL A 31 14.40 -7.68 -17.73
CA VAL A 31 13.28 -7.80 -18.69
C VAL A 31 12.74 -6.42 -19.06
N MET A 32 12.56 -5.54 -18.09
CA MET A 32 12.07 -4.17 -18.34
C MET A 32 13.08 -3.34 -19.14
N ASN A 33 14.38 -3.53 -18.89
CA ASN A 33 15.43 -2.79 -19.62
C ASN A 33 15.56 -3.26 -21.08
N ALA A 34 15.23 -4.52 -21.37
CA ALA A 34 15.16 -5.05 -22.74
C ALA A 34 13.99 -4.44 -23.56
N TYR A 35 12.99 -3.87 -22.87
CA TYR A 35 11.76 -3.32 -23.48
C TYR A 35 11.64 -1.78 -23.42
N GLN A 36 12.69 -1.00 -23.29
CA GLN A 36 12.75 0.48 -23.21
C GLN A 36 13.06 1.04 -21.81
N GLY A 37 13.49 0.21 -20.88
CA GLY A 37 13.83 0.62 -19.52
C GLY A 37 12.67 0.59 -18.52
N VAL A 38 13.01 0.69 -17.25
CA VAL A 38 12.01 0.72 -16.19
C VAL A 38 11.37 2.12 -16.13
N PRO A 39 10.05 2.23 -16.27
CA PRO A 39 9.38 3.53 -16.13
C PRO A 39 9.67 4.18 -14.79
N VAL A 40 10.06 5.44 -14.79
CA VAL A 40 10.35 6.20 -13.55
C VAL A 40 9.23 6.11 -12.49
N PRO A 41 7.93 6.14 -12.86
CA PRO A 41 6.84 5.96 -11.90
C PRO A 41 6.89 4.63 -11.13
N VAL A 42 7.36 3.54 -11.76
CA VAL A 42 7.49 2.22 -11.11
C VAL A 42 8.61 2.24 -10.08
N LEU A 43 9.73 2.90 -10.38
CA LEU A 43 10.83 3.08 -9.42
C LEU A 43 10.40 3.91 -8.22
N ILE A 44 9.63 4.98 -8.45
CA ILE A 44 9.09 5.82 -7.37
C ILE A 44 8.12 5.00 -6.51
N LEU A 45 7.22 4.23 -7.12
CA LEU A 45 6.31 3.35 -6.40
C LEU A 45 7.07 2.35 -5.52
N LEU A 46 8.10 1.69 -6.07
CA LEU A 46 8.93 0.75 -5.34
C LEU A 46 9.62 1.41 -4.14
N ALA A 47 10.22 2.59 -4.36
CA ALA A 47 10.87 3.35 -3.29
C ALA A 47 9.88 3.73 -2.18
N VAL A 48 8.69 4.25 -2.55
CA VAL A 48 7.63 4.61 -1.59
C VAL A 48 7.13 3.38 -0.83
N ALA A 49 6.94 2.23 -1.51
CA ALA A 49 6.50 0.99 -0.88
C ALA A 49 7.55 0.46 0.12
N LEU A 50 8.83 0.50 -0.22
CA LEU A 50 9.92 0.09 0.66
C LEU A 50 10.05 1.02 1.88
N ILE A 51 10.05 2.33 1.67
CA ILE A 51 10.11 3.32 2.75
C ILE A 51 8.87 3.21 3.64
N GLY A 52 7.67 3.13 3.05
CA GLY A 52 6.41 2.97 3.78
C GLY A 52 6.38 1.68 4.59
N GLY A 53 6.81 0.56 4.00
CA GLY A 53 6.93 -0.73 4.68
C GLY A 53 7.91 -0.68 5.85
N PHE A 54 9.07 -0.06 5.67
CA PHE A 54 10.03 0.16 6.74
C PHE A 54 9.47 1.04 7.85
N LEU A 55 8.83 2.16 7.50
CA LEU A 55 8.22 3.07 8.47
C LEU A 55 7.12 2.40 9.29
N THR A 56 6.29 1.56 8.67
CA THR A 56 5.17 0.91 9.37
C THR A 56 5.62 -0.29 10.21
N ASN A 57 6.55 -1.12 9.71
CA ASN A 57 6.91 -2.37 10.36
C ASN A 57 8.09 -2.23 11.33
N SER A 58 9.06 -1.35 11.03
CA SER A 58 10.34 -1.32 11.74
C SER A 58 10.51 -0.12 12.67
N THR A 59 9.62 0.89 12.61
CA THR A 59 9.79 2.10 13.42
C THR A 59 8.80 2.19 14.59
N VAL A 60 9.15 3.01 15.59
CA VAL A 60 8.25 3.37 16.70
C VAL A 60 7.01 4.09 16.18
N PHE A 61 7.16 4.88 15.12
CA PHE A 61 6.05 5.58 14.48
C PHE A 61 4.98 4.60 13.98
N GLY A 62 5.37 3.55 13.26
CA GLY A 62 4.44 2.52 12.79
C GLY A 62 3.71 1.82 13.93
N ARG A 63 4.44 1.44 15.00
CA ARG A 63 3.82 0.85 16.20
C ARG A 63 2.76 1.76 16.83
N TYR A 64 3.04 3.06 16.89
CA TYR A 64 2.06 4.03 17.41
C TYR A 64 0.84 4.16 16.51
N LEU A 65 0.99 4.08 15.18
CA LEU A 65 -0.13 4.11 14.24
C LEU A 65 -1.07 2.92 14.45
N TYR A 66 -0.53 1.71 14.55
CA TYR A 66 -1.34 0.52 14.81
C TYR A 66 -2.01 0.56 16.19
N ALA A 67 -1.31 1.05 17.22
CA ALA A 67 -1.88 1.21 18.56
C ALA A 67 -3.04 2.22 18.57
N ILE A 68 -2.85 3.39 17.95
CA ILE A 68 -3.89 4.43 17.84
C ILE A 68 -5.08 3.92 17.03
N GLY A 69 -4.82 3.22 15.91
CA GLY A 69 -5.85 2.63 15.07
C GLY A 69 -6.63 1.52 15.77
N GLY A 70 -6.01 0.76 16.66
CA GLY A 70 -6.67 -0.29 17.43
C GLY A 70 -7.56 0.25 18.56
N ASN A 71 -7.02 1.15 19.37
CA ASN A 71 -7.77 1.83 20.44
C ASN A 71 -7.07 3.15 20.79
N ALA A 72 -7.65 4.26 20.33
CA ALA A 72 -7.09 5.60 20.52
C ALA A 72 -7.02 6.04 21.98
N ASP A 73 -7.99 5.62 22.81
CA ASP A 73 -8.02 5.99 24.24
C ASP A 73 -6.97 5.18 25.02
N ALA A 74 -6.85 3.89 24.78
CA ALA A 74 -5.80 3.07 25.38
C ALA A 74 -4.40 3.56 24.98
N ALA A 75 -4.19 3.94 23.72
CA ALA A 75 -2.94 4.51 23.24
C ALA A 75 -2.60 5.83 23.99
N ARG A 76 -3.60 6.69 24.17
CA ARG A 76 -3.43 7.94 24.92
C ARG A 76 -3.07 7.69 26.40
N LEU A 77 -3.74 6.75 27.04
CA LEU A 77 -3.44 6.36 28.42
C LEU A 77 -2.05 5.77 28.58
N SER A 78 -1.53 5.14 27.53
CA SER A 78 -0.15 4.63 27.47
C SER A 78 0.90 5.71 27.14
N GLY A 79 0.52 6.99 27.15
CA GLY A 79 1.43 8.12 26.93
C GLY A 79 1.70 8.45 25.46
N ILE A 80 0.99 7.84 24.51
CA ILE A 80 1.14 8.15 23.07
C ILE A 80 0.41 9.45 22.76
N ASN A 81 1.10 10.40 22.14
CA ASN A 81 0.49 11.64 21.69
C ASN A 81 -0.23 11.44 20.34
N ASN A 82 -1.52 11.09 20.41
CA ASN A 82 -2.35 10.81 19.24
C ASN A 82 -2.37 11.98 18.25
N LYS A 83 -2.59 13.22 18.74
CA LYS A 83 -2.67 14.41 17.86
C LYS A 83 -1.41 14.61 17.02
N ARG A 84 -0.23 14.49 17.65
CA ARG A 84 1.05 14.65 16.95
C ARG A 84 1.30 13.55 15.92
N ASN A 85 0.94 12.31 16.24
CA ASN A 85 1.12 11.19 15.30
C ASN A 85 0.13 11.27 14.13
N ILE A 86 -1.12 11.61 14.38
CA ILE A 86 -2.13 11.84 13.33
C ILE A 86 -1.70 12.97 12.40
N LEU A 87 -1.20 14.09 12.94
CA LEU A 87 -0.68 15.20 12.13
C LEU A 87 0.44 14.74 11.19
N LYS A 88 1.37 13.90 11.68
CA LYS A 88 2.44 13.34 10.84
C LYS A 88 1.89 12.46 9.71
N VAL A 89 0.84 11.67 9.98
CA VAL A 89 0.19 10.84 8.96
C VAL A 89 -0.41 11.70 7.86
N TYR A 90 -1.17 12.74 8.23
CA TYR A 90 -1.76 13.65 7.24
C TYR A 90 -0.70 14.42 6.45
N ALA A 91 0.39 14.85 7.10
CA ALA A 91 1.50 15.48 6.40
C ALA A 91 2.16 14.53 5.39
N LEU A 92 2.37 13.27 5.79
CA LEU A 92 2.91 12.24 4.89
C LEU A 92 1.95 11.94 3.74
N LEU A 93 0.65 11.82 4.02
CA LEU A 93 -0.38 11.62 3.00
C LEU A 93 -0.37 12.75 1.99
N GLY A 94 -0.36 14.02 2.44
CA GLY A 94 -0.30 15.18 1.55
C GLY A 94 0.96 15.20 0.69
N ALA A 95 2.12 14.86 1.25
CA ALA A 95 3.37 14.76 0.49
C ALA A 95 3.29 13.67 -0.59
N LEU A 96 2.79 12.49 -0.27
CA LEU A 96 2.63 11.38 -1.21
C LEU A 96 1.59 11.70 -2.30
N THR A 97 0.50 12.38 -1.93
CA THR A 97 -0.49 12.85 -2.91
C THR A 97 0.10 13.87 -3.87
N GLY A 98 0.96 14.78 -3.38
CA GLY A 98 1.70 15.71 -4.23
C GLY A 98 2.61 14.99 -5.23
N VAL A 99 3.34 13.97 -4.79
CA VAL A 99 4.16 13.13 -5.70
C VAL A 99 3.29 12.41 -6.72
N ALA A 100 2.14 11.85 -6.32
CA ALA A 100 1.22 11.19 -7.23
C ALA A 100 0.66 12.16 -8.28
N ALA A 101 0.30 13.38 -7.88
CA ALA A 101 -0.17 14.43 -8.79
C ALA A 101 0.89 14.83 -9.82
N LEU A 102 2.16 14.96 -9.41
CA LEU A 102 3.26 15.23 -10.31
C LEU A 102 3.46 14.12 -11.35
N ILE A 103 3.42 12.85 -10.90
CA ILE A 103 3.55 11.70 -11.80
C ILE A 103 2.38 11.67 -12.80
N PHE A 104 1.16 11.90 -12.32
CA PHE A 104 -0.04 11.90 -13.16
C PHE A 104 0.04 12.99 -14.23
N THR A 105 0.34 14.25 -13.83
CA THR A 105 0.46 15.38 -14.75
C THR A 105 1.59 15.16 -15.76
N ALA A 106 2.73 14.64 -15.33
CA ALA A 106 3.85 14.33 -16.22
C ALA A 106 3.50 13.24 -17.25
N ARG A 107 2.68 12.26 -16.87
CA ARG A 107 2.23 11.18 -17.75
C ARG A 107 1.21 11.66 -18.79
N VAL A 108 0.26 12.50 -18.38
CA VAL A 108 -0.80 13.02 -19.25
C VAL A 108 -0.33 14.16 -20.13
N GLY A 109 0.73 14.86 -19.71
CA GLY A 109 1.29 16.03 -20.40
C GLY A 109 0.42 17.30 -20.30
N SER A 110 -0.69 17.24 -19.54
CA SER A 110 -1.60 18.35 -19.30
C SER A 110 -2.25 18.25 -17.93
N ALA A 111 -2.68 19.39 -17.38
CA ALA A 111 -3.46 19.45 -16.17
C ALA A 111 -4.92 19.73 -16.54
N ALA A 112 -5.84 18.83 -16.17
CA ALA A 112 -7.27 19.03 -16.31
C ALA A 112 -7.88 19.33 -14.93
N PRO A 113 -8.88 20.23 -14.81
CA PRO A 113 -9.50 20.57 -13.53
C PRO A 113 -10.19 19.39 -12.83
N ASP A 114 -10.64 18.43 -13.59
CA ASP A 114 -11.31 17.19 -13.18
C ASP A 114 -10.33 16.02 -12.98
N ALA A 115 -9.04 16.23 -13.19
CA ALA A 115 -8.02 15.22 -12.97
C ALA A 115 -8.01 14.76 -11.51
N GLY A 116 -8.26 13.48 -11.30
CA GLY A 116 -8.27 12.89 -9.95
C GLY A 116 -9.62 12.84 -9.26
N VAL A 117 -10.71 13.26 -9.90
CA VAL A 117 -12.07 13.07 -9.36
C VAL A 117 -12.30 11.59 -9.08
N LEU A 118 -12.85 11.26 -7.90
CA LEU A 118 -13.10 9.92 -7.36
C LEU A 118 -11.85 9.04 -7.13
N LYS A 119 -10.64 9.55 -7.32
CA LYS A 119 -9.40 8.79 -7.05
C LYS A 119 -9.19 8.46 -5.58
N GLU A 120 -9.79 9.23 -4.67
CA GLU A 120 -9.83 8.90 -3.25
C GLU A 120 -10.59 7.60 -2.99
N LEU A 121 -11.68 7.33 -3.71
CA LEU A 121 -12.45 6.09 -3.58
C LEU A 121 -11.65 4.89 -4.11
N ASP A 122 -10.94 5.05 -5.23
CA ASP A 122 -10.04 4.04 -5.78
C ASP A 122 -8.94 3.69 -4.76
N ALA A 123 -8.35 4.70 -4.09
CA ALA A 123 -7.31 4.50 -3.09
C ALA A 123 -7.85 3.79 -1.83
N ILE A 124 -9.04 4.16 -1.36
CA ILE A 124 -9.70 3.49 -0.23
C ILE A 124 -10.02 2.04 -0.59
N ALA A 125 -10.61 1.80 -1.77
CA ALA A 125 -10.92 0.45 -2.25
C ALA A 125 -9.65 -0.41 -2.34
N ALA A 126 -8.56 0.13 -2.89
CA ALA A 126 -7.27 -0.55 -2.96
C ALA A 126 -6.75 -0.94 -1.57
N CYS A 127 -6.83 -0.04 -0.58
CA CYS A 127 -6.42 -0.34 0.79
C CYS A 127 -7.27 -1.44 1.43
N VAL A 128 -8.60 -1.39 1.26
CA VAL A 128 -9.53 -2.38 1.84
C VAL A 128 -9.37 -3.75 1.19
N ILE A 129 -9.29 -3.82 -0.16
CA ILE A 129 -9.01 -5.05 -0.91
C ILE A 129 -7.65 -5.61 -0.51
N GLY A 130 -6.67 -4.75 -0.25
CA GLY A 130 -5.36 -5.10 0.25
C GLY A 130 -5.32 -5.56 1.72
N GLY A 131 -6.47 -5.64 2.38
CA GLY A 131 -6.61 -6.13 3.75
C GLY A 131 -6.38 -5.10 4.86
N ALA A 132 -6.40 -3.80 4.52
CA ALA A 132 -6.40 -2.75 5.52
C ALA A 132 -7.82 -2.57 6.08
N SER A 133 -7.96 -2.61 7.42
CA SER A 133 -9.26 -2.43 8.06
C SER A 133 -9.63 -0.95 8.18
N LEU A 134 -10.84 -0.60 7.75
CA LEU A 134 -11.41 0.74 7.93
C LEU A 134 -11.63 1.12 9.39
N MET A 135 -11.81 0.13 10.26
CA MET A 135 -11.95 0.35 11.71
C MET A 135 -10.60 0.61 12.39
N GLY A 136 -9.48 0.48 11.65
CA GLY A 136 -8.13 0.74 12.12
C GLY A 136 -7.42 -0.46 12.75
N GLY A 137 -6.15 -0.25 13.11
CA GLY A 137 -5.31 -1.22 13.81
C GLY A 137 -4.75 -2.36 12.98
N ARG A 138 -5.15 -2.52 11.72
CA ARG A 138 -4.70 -3.61 10.82
C ARG A 138 -4.49 -3.10 9.40
N GLY A 139 -3.48 -3.62 8.73
CA GLY A 139 -3.15 -3.33 7.33
C GLY A 139 -1.66 -3.45 7.09
N THR A 140 -1.29 -3.63 5.83
CA THR A 140 0.10 -3.69 5.41
C THR A 140 0.31 -2.86 4.14
N VAL A 141 1.49 -2.26 3.99
CA VAL A 141 1.85 -1.51 2.78
C VAL A 141 1.85 -2.44 1.57
N PHE A 142 2.37 -3.66 1.73
CA PHE A 142 2.37 -4.66 0.66
C PHE A 142 0.94 -5.02 0.21
N GLY A 143 0.03 -5.23 1.17
CA GLY A 143 -1.38 -5.47 0.85
C GLY A 143 -1.99 -4.30 0.07
N ALA A 144 -1.76 -3.06 0.51
CA ALA A 144 -2.25 -1.87 -0.20
C ALA A 144 -1.69 -1.78 -1.64
N CYS A 145 -0.42 -2.14 -1.86
CA CYS A 145 0.16 -2.20 -3.20
C CYS A 145 -0.52 -3.27 -4.07
N LEU A 146 -0.81 -4.46 -3.53
CA LEU A 146 -1.55 -5.50 -4.25
C LEU A 146 -2.98 -5.05 -4.56
N GLY A 147 -3.67 -4.42 -3.61
CA GLY A 147 -5.00 -3.87 -3.83
C GLY A 147 -5.00 -2.79 -4.92
N ALA A 148 -4.00 -1.91 -4.93
CA ALA A 148 -3.85 -0.90 -5.97
C ALA A 148 -3.61 -1.53 -7.35
N LEU A 149 -2.85 -2.62 -7.42
CA LEU A 149 -2.61 -3.37 -8.67
C LEU A 149 -3.90 -4.04 -9.17
N ILE A 150 -4.71 -4.59 -8.28
CA ILE A 150 -6.02 -5.16 -8.62
C ILE A 150 -6.95 -4.07 -9.18
N MET A 151 -7.06 -2.92 -8.49
CA MET A 151 -7.89 -1.81 -8.94
C MET A 151 -7.42 -1.25 -10.31
N ALA A 152 -6.11 -1.07 -10.49
CA ALA A 152 -5.55 -0.60 -11.76
C ALA A 152 -5.76 -1.61 -12.90
N SER A 153 -5.70 -2.91 -12.63
CA SER A 153 -5.98 -3.96 -13.61
C SER A 153 -7.46 -3.96 -14.00
N LEU A 154 -8.34 -3.71 -13.04
CA LEU A 154 -9.78 -3.61 -13.27
C LEU A 154 -10.11 -2.37 -14.12
N ASP A 155 -9.55 -1.21 -13.81
CA ASP A 155 -9.69 0.02 -14.58
C ASP A 155 -9.25 -0.18 -16.04
N ASN A 156 -8.06 -0.76 -16.21
CA ASN A 156 -7.52 -1.02 -17.54
C ASN A 156 -8.38 -2.03 -18.32
N GLY A 157 -8.84 -3.09 -17.65
CA GLY A 157 -9.73 -4.08 -18.25
C GLY A 157 -11.07 -3.49 -18.69
N MET A 158 -11.72 -2.67 -17.86
CA MET A 158 -12.95 -1.97 -18.22
C MET A 158 -12.75 -1.00 -19.38
N SER A 159 -11.63 -0.28 -19.40
CA SER A 159 -11.29 0.64 -20.49
C SER A 159 -11.08 -0.09 -21.81
N LEU A 160 -10.40 -1.26 -21.80
CA LEU A 160 -10.23 -2.10 -23.00
C LEU A 160 -11.55 -2.66 -23.54
N LEU A 161 -12.52 -2.90 -22.67
CA LEU A 161 -13.87 -3.33 -23.04
C LEU A 161 -14.78 -2.16 -23.46
N ASN A 162 -14.24 -0.94 -23.54
CA ASN A 162 -15.00 0.29 -23.84
C ASN A 162 -16.19 0.52 -22.90
N VAL A 163 -16.06 0.13 -21.63
CA VAL A 163 -17.09 0.41 -20.62
C VAL A 163 -17.11 1.92 -20.36
N ARG A 164 -18.30 2.52 -20.40
CA ARG A 164 -18.47 3.98 -20.16
C ARG A 164 -18.05 4.36 -18.76
N ASP A 165 -17.46 5.55 -18.60
CA ASP A 165 -16.88 6.03 -17.33
C ASP A 165 -17.85 5.92 -16.14
N PHE A 166 -19.12 6.36 -16.31
CA PHE A 166 -20.12 6.27 -15.25
C PHE A 166 -20.41 4.82 -14.80
N MET A 167 -20.31 3.84 -15.72
CA MET A 167 -20.48 2.43 -15.37
C MET A 167 -19.26 1.90 -14.62
N GLN A 168 -18.06 2.38 -14.97
CA GLN A 168 -16.84 2.06 -14.21
C GLN A 168 -16.95 2.54 -12.77
N ASP A 169 -17.47 3.75 -12.55
CA ASP A 169 -17.65 4.32 -11.20
C ASP A 169 -18.69 3.52 -10.38
N ILE A 170 -19.79 3.07 -11.01
CA ILE A 170 -20.78 2.20 -10.34
C ILE A 170 -20.15 0.87 -9.94
N ILE A 171 -19.38 0.25 -10.84
CA ILE A 171 -18.70 -1.03 -10.57
C ILE A 171 -17.68 -0.86 -9.44
N LYS A 172 -16.86 0.17 -9.47
CA LYS A 172 -15.90 0.48 -8.40
C LYS A 172 -16.59 0.73 -7.06
N GLY A 173 -17.64 1.53 -7.05
CA GLY A 173 -18.44 1.78 -5.86
C GLY A 173 -19.05 0.49 -5.29
N SER A 174 -19.56 -0.40 -6.14
CA SER A 174 -20.10 -1.69 -5.70
C SER A 174 -19.03 -2.62 -5.12
N ILE A 175 -17.84 -2.64 -5.71
CA ILE A 175 -16.68 -3.40 -5.21
C ILE A 175 -16.26 -2.85 -3.84
N LEU A 176 -16.19 -1.53 -3.68
CA LEU A 176 -15.86 -0.90 -2.41
C LEU A 176 -16.87 -1.30 -1.32
N VAL A 177 -18.18 -1.21 -1.60
CA VAL A 177 -19.23 -1.59 -0.65
C VAL A 177 -19.12 -3.08 -0.27
N ALA A 178 -18.87 -3.96 -1.25
CA ALA A 178 -18.69 -5.37 -1.01
C ALA A 178 -17.45 -5.64 -0.13
N ALA A 179 -16.32 -5.00 -0.44
CA ALA A 179 -15.07 -5.14 0.32
C ALA A 179 -15.24 -4.68 1.78
N VAL A 180 -15.87 -3.53 2.00
CA VAL A 180 -16.19 -3.00 3.34
C VAL A 180 -17.14 -3.94 4.07
N GLY A 181 -18.18 -4.43 3.39
CA GLY A 181 -19.12 -5.40 3.97
C GLY A 181 -18.43 -6.67 4.47
N LEU A 182 -17.50 -7.20 3.68
CA LEU A 182 -16.71 -8.38 4.06
C LEU A 182 -15.78 -8.10 5.26
N ASP A 183 -15.11 -6.95 5.30
CA ASP A 183 -14.28 -6.55 6.45
C ASP A 183 -15.10 -6.47 7.74
N MET A 184 -16.31 -5.91 7.67
CA MET A 184 -17.21 -5.81 8.82
C MET A 184 -17.75 -7.17 9.29
N MET A 185 -18.08 -8.08 8.35
CA MET A 185 -18.59 -9.43 8.68
C MET A 185 -17.49 -10.29 9.30
N GLY A 186 -16.26 -10.24 8.80
CA GLY A 186 -15.14 -11.00 9.34
C GLY A 186 -14.82 -10.67 10.81
N ARG A 187 -15.11 -9.45 11.24
CA ARG A 187 -14.91 -9.02 12.64
C ARG A 187 -15.98 -9.53 13.64
N ARG A 188 -17.17 -9.81 13.18
CA ARG A 188 -18.23 -10.36 14.08
C ARG A 188 -17.95 -11.78 14.55
N GLN A 189 -17.00 -12.46 13.92
CA GLN A 189 -16.64 -13.85 14.22
C GLN A 189 -15.35 -14.00 15.03
N SER A 190 -14.64 -12.91 15.32
CA SER A 190 -13.42 -12.85 16.17
C SER A 190 -13.69 -12.16 17.47
#